data_451d12ebad36345847b5c6ff9f01054d
#
_entry.id   451d12ebad36345847b5c6ff9f01054d
#
_cell.length_a   1.000
_cell.length_b   1.000
_cell.length_c   1.000
_cell.angle_alpha   90.00
_cell.angle_beta   90.00
_cell.angle_gamma   90.00
#
_symmetry.space_group_name_H-M   'P 1'
#
loop_
_entity.id
_entity.type
_entity.pdbx_description
1 polymer ?
#
loop_
_entity_poly.entity_id
_entity_poly.type
_entity_poly.pdbx_seq_one_letter_code
_entity_poly.pdbx_strand_id
1 'polypeptide(L)'
;MSDRAAASSGNTRYCLGCSHSLRGVTEPVCPECGRDFDPHDPRTTGESPFPVRRALGRLTKGLALFGVAALIVAILCSAVGWREWMWLFAFAMSPILLLGAVMAMIPPVMLSRRWRMTCIAVPLIMASVVLTDWPFRLVFELHRARFDAAVAEIRAAEGRLPAGRMQIGGYQILAVKSKSEGSLGFQLTGGRGGGVFLVHLAPTGSLRGWNTNWELDLGGEWWMIYED
;
A
#
# COMPACT_ATOMS: atom_id res chain seq x y z
N MET A 1 -5.09 73.98 2.55
CA MET A 1 -5.57 73.09 1.51
C MET A 1 -4.84 71.78 1.71
N SER A 2 -5.50 70.82 2.35
CA SER A 2 -4.90 69.54 2.67
C SER A 2 -5.45 68.48 1.69
N ASP A 3 -4.65 68.14 0.74
CA ASP A 3 -4.93 67.00 -0.12
C ASP A 3 -4.76 65.68 0.70
N ARG A 4 -5.83 65.19 1.26
CA ARG A 4 -5.93 63.84 1.71
C ARG A 4 -5.90 62.95 0.47
N ALA A 5 -4.71 62.44 0.15
CA ALA A 5 -4.56 61.34 -0.78
C ALA A 5 -5.47 60.21 -0.30
N ALA A 6 -6.53 60.00 -1.05
CA ALA A 6 -7.43 58.86 -0.86
C ALA A 6 -6.56 57.59 -1.04
N ALA A 7 -6.23 56.99 0.12
CA ALA A 7 -5.65 55.67 0.12
C ALA A 7 -6.67 54.74 -0.54
N SER A 8 -6.50 54.44 -1.80
CA SER A 8 -7.27 53.44 -2.50
C SER A 8 -7.11 52.17 -1.69
N SER A 9 -8.18 51.73 -1.09
CA SER A 9 -8.30 50.41 -0.49
C SER A 9 -8.18 49.37 -1.60
N GLY A 10 -6.96 49.22 -2.10
CA GLY A 10 -6.64 48.32 -3.18
C GLY A 10 -7.04 46.93 -2.78
N ASN A 11 -8.09 46.45 -3.41
CA ASN A 11 -8.60 45.10 -3.26
C ASN A 11 -7.44 44.13 -3.50
N THR A 12 -6.92 43.54 -2.42
CA THR A 12 -5.75 42.65 -2.52
C THR A 12 -6.18 41.41 -3.26
N ARG A 13 -5.67 41.20 -4.47
CA ARG A 13 -5.95 40.01 -5.27
C ARG A 13 -5.01 38.87 -4.88
N TYR A 14 -5.50 37.65 -5.00
CA TYR A 14 -4.78 36.43 -4.67
C TYR A 14 -4.73 35.48 -5.87
N CYS A 15 -3.61 34.80 -6.02
CA CYS A 15 -3.47 33.76 -7.01
C CYS A 15 -4.50 32.64 -6.77
N LEU A 16 -5.30 32.30 -7.75
CA LEU A 16 -6.22 31.15 -7.67
C LEU A 16 -5.48 29.84 -7.54
N GLY A 17 -4.17 29.83 -7.94
CA GLY A 17 -3.28 28.71 -7.89
C GLY A 17 -2.86 28.34 -6.47
N CYS A 18 -2.27 29.23 -5.73
CA CYS A 18 -1.62 28.98 -4.44
C CYS A 18 -2.10 29.91 -3.33
N SER A 19 -3.05 30.83 -3.62
CA SER A 19 -3.52 31.89 -2.73
C SER A 19 -2.41 32.85 -2.27
N HIS A 20 -1.32 32.93 -3.03
CA HIS A 20 -0.30 33.96 -2.81
C HIS A 20 -0.89 35.33 -3.10
N SER A 21 -0.56 36.33 -2.27
CA SER A 21 -0.99 37.71 -2.51
C SER A 21 -0.29 38.24 -3.76
N LEU A 22 -1.07 38.71 -4.72
CA LEU A 22 -0.57 39.29 -5.97
C LEU A 22 -0.32 40.81 -5.81
N ARG A 23 -0.36 41.33 -4.60
CA ARG A 23 -0.08 42.74 -4.33
C ARG A 23 1.36 43.05 -4.68
N GLY A 24 1.59 44.04 -5.60
CA GLY A 24 2.90 44.45 -6.03
C GLY A 24 3.59 43.52 -7.03
N VAL A 25 2.91 42.48 -7.50
CA VAL A 25 3.42 41.62 -8.60
C VAL A 25 3.20 42.36 -9.91
N THR A 26 4.28 42.65 -10.62
CA THR A 26 4.26 43.38 -11.90
C THR A 26 4.21 42.44 -13.11
N GLU A 27 4.70 41.22 -12.96
CA GLU A 27 4.65 40.20 -14.00
C GLU A 27 3.35 39.41 -13.95
N PRO A 28 2.77 39.03 -15.10
CA PRO A 28 1.52 38.28 -15.16
C PRO A 28 1.68 36.80 -14.74
N VAL A 29 2.70 36.48 -13.95
CA VAL A 29 3.03 35.13 -13.47
C VAL A 29 3.14 35.16 -11.95
N CYS A 30 2.50 34.21 -11.30
CA CYS A 30 2.58 34.08 -9.84
C CYS A 30 3.98 33.64 -9.42
N PRO A 31 4.70 34.40 -8.58
CA PRO A 31 6.08 34.07 -8.18
C PRO A 31 6.17 32.78 -7.35
N GLU A 32 5.07 32.36 -6.72
CA GLU A 32 5.06 31.19 -5.84
C GLU A 32 4.76 29.87 -6.57
N CYS A 33 3.90 29.88 -7.59
CA CYS A 33 3.47 28.65 -8.28
C CYS A 33 3.64 28.67 -9.79
N GLY A 34 4.15 29.78 -10.37
CA GLY A 34 4.39 29.92 -11.80
C GLY A 34 3.11 29.97 -12.65
N ARG A 35 1.94 30.20 -12.05
CA ARG A 35 0.68 30.27 -12.80
C ARG A 35 0.52 31.64 -13.42
N ASP A 36 0.17 31.67 -14.70
CA ASP A 36 -0.21 32.89 -15.40
C ASP A 36 -1.53 33.44 -14.84
N PHE A 37 -1.63 34.75 -14.71
CA PHE A 37 -2.85 35.44 -14.32
C PHE A 37 -2.92 36.78 -15.04
N ASP A 38 -4.15 37.22 -15.31
CA ASP A 38 -4.44 38.56 -15.80
C ASP A 38 -4.95 39.41 -14.60
N PRO A 39 -4.25 40.49 -14.23
CA PRO A 39 -4.69 41.37 -13.15
C PRO A 39 -6.02 42.05 -13.43
N HIS A 40 -6.48 42.09 -14.69
CA HIS A 40 -7.73 42.69 -15.08
C HIS A 40 -8.88 41.66 -15.22
N ASP A 41 -8.57 40.36 -15.33
CA ASP A 41 -9.58 39.30 -15.40
C ASP A 41 -9.84 38.70 -14.00
N PRO A 42 -11.04 38.93 -13.39
CA PRO A 42 -11.40 38.36 -12.10
C PRO A 42 -11.50 36.82 -12.11
N ARG A 43 -11.52 36.20 -13.30
CA ARG A 43 -11.53 34.73 -13.42
C ARG A 43 -10.14 34.11 -13.18
N THR A 44 -9.09 34.91 -13.28
CA THR A 44 -7.70 34.46 -13.09
C THR A 44 -7.18 34.76 -11.69
N THR A 45 -7.87 35.63 -10.92
CA THR A 45 -7.49 36.07 -9.56
C THR A 45 -8.65 35.90 -8.59
N GLY A 46 -8.36 35.77 -7.28
CA GLY A 46 -9.35 35.71 -6.21
C GLY A 46 -9.32 36.94 -5.32
N GLU A 47 -10.46 37.33 -4.77
CA GLU A 47 -10.60 38.47 -3.86
C GLU A 47 -10.23 38.16 -2.40
N SER A 48 -10.12 36.88 -2.05
CA SER A 48 -9.75 36.43 -0.70
C SER A 48 -8.73 35.30 -0.74
N PRO A 49 -7.86 35.21 0.29
CA PRO A 49 -7.02 34.02 0.43
C PRO A 49 -7.92 32.81 0.69
N PHE A 50 -7.67 31.70 -0.01
CA PHE A 50 -8.40 30.46 0.18
C PHE A 50 -7.69 29.57 1.21
N PRO A 51 -7.79 29.82 2.53
CA PRO A 51 -7.11 29.02 3.55
C PRO A 51 -7.58 27.57 3.51
N VAL A 52 -8.86 27.34 3.19
CA VAL A 52 -9.46 26.02 3.06
C VAL A 52 -8.79 25.21 1.95
N ARG A 53 -8.49 25.79 0.79
CA ARG A 53 -7.82 25.08 -0.31
C ARG A 53 -6.40 24.65 0.05
N ARG A 54 -5.65 25.52 0.77
CA ARG A 54 -4.30 25.14 1.26
C ARG A 54 -4.37 24.04 2.31
N ALA A 55 -5.29 24.16 3.26
CA ALA A 55 -5.50 23.13 4.29
C ALA A 55 -5.88 21.80 3.66
N LEU A 56 -6.80 21.82 2.69
CA LEU A 56 -7.23 20.63 1.96
C LEU A 56 -6.07 20.00 1.17
N GLY A 57 -5.25 20.81 0.50
CA GLY A 57 -4.07 20.34 -0.22
C GLY A 57 -3.01 19.72 0.72
N ARG A 58 -2.80 20.28 1.92
CA ARG A 58 -1.92 19.69 2.94
C ARG A 58 -2.47 18.38 3.48
N LEU A 59 -3.76 18.35 3.78
CA LEU A 59 -4.44 17.12 4.24
C LEU A 59 -4.31 16.01 3.20
N THR A 60 -4.59 16.28 1.93
CA THR A 60 -4.48 15.27 0.86
C THR A 60 -3.05 14.77 0.68
N LYS A 61 -2.04 15.64 0.79
CA LYS A 61 -0.62 15.21 0.79
C LYS A 61 -0.31 14.33 2.00
N GLY A 62 -0.81 14.67 3.19
CA GLY A 62 -0.68 13.85 4.39
C GLY A 62 -1.31 12.47 4.21
N LEU A 63 -2.51 12.40 3.65
CA LEU A 63 -3.19 11.14 3.33
C LEU A 63 -2.40 10.32 2.30
N ALA A 64 -1.81 10.95 1.28
CA ALA A 64 -0.98 10.26 0.30
C ALA A 64 0.28 9.65 0.93
N LEU A 65 1.00 10.40 1.78
CA LEU A 65 2.18 9.90 2.49
C LEU A 65 1.83 8.76 3.44
N PHE A 66 0.75 8.91 4.18
CA PHE A 66 0.22 7.86 5.05
C PHE A 66 -0.14 6.61 4.25
N GLY A 67 -0.79 6.78 3.09
CA GLY A 67 -1.11 5.68 2.18
C GLY A 67 0.12 4.95 1.66
N VAL A 68 1.20 5.68 1.33
CA VAL A 68 2.48 5.06 0.92
C VAL A 68 3.07 4.24 2.08
N ALA A 69 3.08 4.77 3.30
CA ALA A 69 3.55 4.03 4.48
C ALA A 69 2.71 2.77 4.72
N ALA A 70 1.39 2.88 4.62
CA ALA A 70 0.47 1.76 4.74
C ALA A 70 0.71 0.69 3.66
N LEU A 71 0.97 1.10 2.42
CA LEU A 71 1.33 0.18 1.34
C LEU A 71 2.63 -0.57 1.62
N ILE A 72 3.65 0.10 2.11
CA ILE A 72 4.92 -0.54 2.49
C ILE A 72 4.67 -1.61 3.56
N VAL A 73 3.89 -1.29 4.60
CA VAL A 73 3.52 -2.25 5.65
C VAL A 73 2.77 -3.44 5.06
N ALA A 74 1.81 -3.22 4.17
CA ALA A 74 1.05 -4.30 3.53
C ALA A 74 1.96 -5.21 2.69
N ILE A 75 2.89 -4.65 1.92
CA ILE A 75 3.87 -5.43 1.15
C ILE A 75 4.74 -6.27 2.08
N LEU A 76 5.24 -5.71 3.18
CA LEU A 76 6.06 -6.44 4.15
C LEU A 76 5.26 -7.55 4.84
N CYS A 77 4.02 -7.29 5.28
CA CYS A 77 3.15 -8.29 5.86
C CYS A 77 2.85 -9.42 4.88
N SER A 78 2.55 -9.09 3.62
CA SER A 78 2.36 -10.08 2.56
C SER A 78 3.62 -10.91 2.36
N ALA A 79 4.79 -10.29 2.23
CA ALA A 79 6.06 -10.98 1.95
C ALA A 79 6.45 -12.02 3.02
N VAL A 80 6.09 -11.79 4.28
CA VAL A 80 6.36 -12.73 5.39
C VAL A 80 5.21 -13.73 5.65
N GLY A 81 4.15 -13.71 4.85
CA GLY A 81 3.02 -14.62 4.97
C GLY A 81 2.00 -14.25 6.06
N TRP A 82 2.00 -13.01 6.56
CA TRP A 82 1.04 -12.50 7.54
C TRP A 82 -0.25 -12.04 6.85
N ARG A 83 -0.85 -12.90 6.05
CA ARG A 83 -1.99 -12.58 5.19
C ARG A 83 -3.22 -12.08 5.97
N GLU A 84 -3.54 -12.67 7.10
CA GLU A 84 -4.68 -12.25 7.93
C GLU A 84 -4.53 -10.80 8.42
N TRP A 85 -3.36 -10.46 8.94
CA TRP A 85 -3.04 -9.10 9.36
C TRP A 85 -3.05 -8.13 8.20
N MET A 86 -2.59 -8.57 7.03
CA MET A 86 -2.64 -7.77 5.80
C MET A 86 -4.09 -7.45 5.42
N TRP A 87 -5.01 -8.43 5.43
CA TRP A 87 -6.43 -8.22 5.13
C TRP A 87 -7.08 -7.27 6.12
N LEU A 88 -6.91 -7.48 7.42
CA LEU A 88 -7.44 -6.60 8.47
C LEU A 88 -6.91 -5.18 8.31
N PHE A 89 -5.62 -5.03 8.06
CA PHE A 89 -4.98 -3.75 7.85
C PHE A 89 -5.48 -3.06 6.58
N ALA A 90 -5.55 -3.77 5.46
CA ALA A 90 -6.04 -3.22 4.19
C ALA A 90 -7.50 -2.78 4.30
N PHE A 91 -8.34 -3.57 4.97
CA PHE A 91 -9.74 -3.23 5.22
C PHE A 91 -9.87 -1.97 6.08
N ALA A 92 -9.12 -1.88 7.17
CA ALA A 92 -9.10 -0.72 8.05
C ALA A 92 -8.60 0.56 7.34
N MET A 93 -7.64 0.42 6.41
CA MET A 93 -7.06 1.54 5.67
C MET A 93 -7.88 1.97 4.44
N SER A 94 -8.75 1.09 3.92
CA SER A 94 -9.50 1.35 2.69
C SER A 94 -10.32 2.64 2.69
N PRO A 95 -11.04 3.04 3.77
CA PRO A 95 -11.79 4.30 3.79
C PRO A 95 -10.88 5.53 3.69
N ILE A 96 -9.72 5.47 4.33
CA ILE A 96 -8.74 6.56 4.33
C ILE A 96 -8.12 6.73 2.95
N LEU A 97 -7.74 5.62 2.31
CA LEU A 97 -7.19 5.60 0.96
C LEU A 97 -8.22 6.08 -0.08
N LEU A 98 -9.47 5.63 0.07
CA LEU A 98 -10.56 6.06 -0.80
C LEU A 98 -10.83 7.55 -0.65
N LEU A 99 -10.86 8.07 0.59
CA LEU A 99 -11.01 9.50 0.85
C LEU A 99 -9.89 10.30 0.19
N GLY A 100 -8.62 9.85 0.30
CA GLY A 100 -7.48 10.48 -0.36
C GLY A 100 -7.62 10.51 -1.89
N ALA A 101 -8.08 9.41 -2.50
CA ALA A 101 -8.32 9.31 -3.93
C ALA A 101 -9.46 10.24 -4.40
N VAL A 102 -10.59 10.25 -3.67
CA VAL A 102 -11.73 11.15 -3.95
C VAL A 102 -11.30 12.61 -3.85
N MET A 103 -10.59 12.99 -2.78
CA MET A 103 -10.08 14.34 -2.59
C MET A 103 -9.13 14.77 -3.72
N ALA A 104 -8.33 13.85 -4.26
CA ALA A 104 -7.43 14.14 -5.38
C ALA A 104 -8.16 14.42 -6.70
N MET A 105 -9.40 13.94 -6.85
CA MET A 105 -10.26 14.16 -8.03
C MET A 105 -11.01 15.49 -7.98
N ILE A 106 -11.15 16.09 -6.80
CA ILE A 106 -11.88 17.36 -6.64
C ILE A 106 -11.07 18.51 -7.28
N PRO A 107 -11.61 19.23 -8.29
CA PRO A 107 -10.88 20.26 -9.00
C PRO A 107 -10.28 21.38 -8.15
N PRO A 108 -10.94 21.84 -7.05
CA PRO A 108 -10.42 22.92 -6.21
C PRO A 108 -9.20 22.50 -5.37
N VAL A 109 -8.89 21.21 -5.24
CA VAL A 109 -7.71 20.77 -4.48
C VAL A 109 -6.47 20.94 -5.34
N MET A 110 -5.61 21.86 -4.90
CA MET A 110 -4.38 22.19 -5.63
C MET A 110 -3.29 21.17 -5.36
N LEU A 111 -3.37 20.08 -6.05
CA LEU A 111 -2.36 19.03 -6.06
C LEU A 111 -1.58 19.07 -7.36
N SER A 112 -0.25 19.03 -7.28
CA SER A 112 0.56 18.77 -8.46
C SER A 112 0.19 17.41 -9.06
N ARG A 113 0.44 17.22 -10.35
CA ARG A 113 0.16 15.97 -11.06
C ARG A 113 0.74 14.75 -10.33
N ARG A 114 1.96 14.89 -9.77
CA ARG A 114 2.63 13.82 -9.02
C ARG A 114 1.80 13.34 -7.82
N TRP A 115 1.31 14.27 -6.99
CA TRP A 115 0.50 13.92 -5.81
C TRP A 115 -0.86 13.32 -6.17
N ARG A 116 -1.50 13.79 -7.26
CA ARG A 116 -2.73 13.17 -7.76
C ARG A 116 -2.49 11.72 -8.17
N MET A 117 -1.42 11.48 -8.93
CA MET A 117 -1.06 10.12 -9.33
C MET A 117 -0.77 9.22 -8.13
N THR A 118 -0.07 9.72 -7.10
CA THR A 118 0.18 8.96 -5.87
C THR A 118 -1.12 8.57 -5.17
N CYS A 119 -2.07 9.51 -5.00
CA CYS A 119 -3.36 9.23 -4.36
C CYS A 119 -4.20 8.19 -5.10
N ILE A 120 -4.03 8.05 -6.41
CA ILE A 120 -4.73 7.04 -7.22
C ILE A 120 -3.95 5.72 -7.26
N ALA A 121 -2.64 5.78 -7.46
CA ALA A 121 -1.81 4.59 -7.61
C ALA A 121 -1.72 3.75 -6.32
N VAL A 122 -1.61 4.41 -5.15
CA VAL A 122 -1.48 3.71 -3.87
C VAL A 122 -2.65 2.74 -3.60
N PRO A 123 -3.94 3.15 -3.67
CA PRO A 123 -5.04 2.21 -3.46
C PRO A 123 -5.10 1.11 -4.53
N LEU A 124 -4.73 1.39 -5.78
CA LEU A 124 -4.70 0.38 -6.83
C LEU A 124 -3.61 -0.67 -6.58
N ILE A 125 -2.40 -0.24 -6.19
CA ILE A 125 -1.32 -1.16 -5.83
C ILE A 125 -1.70 -1.94 -4.56
N MET A 126 -2.28 -1.29 -3.55
CA MET A 126 -2.77 -1.97 -2.35
C MET A 126 -3.78 -3.07 -2.71
N ALA A 127 -4.75 -2.76 -3.57
CA ALA A 127 -5.72 -3.74 -4.04
C ALA A 127 -5.02 -4.90 -4.77
N SER A 128 -4.01 -4.62 -5.62
CA SER A 128 -3.26 -5.67 -6.29
C SER A 128 -2.51 -6.58 -5.31
N VAL A 129 -1.86 -6.01 -4.28
CA VAL A 129 -1.18 -6.79 -3.22
C VAL A 129 -2.18 -7.73 -2.52
N VAL A 130 -3.34 -7.19 -2.13
CA VAL A 130 -4.36 -7.94 -1.39
C VAL A 130 -5.00 -9.04 -2.23
N LEU A 131 -5.28 -8.76 -3.52
CA LEU A 131 -5.99 -9.70 -4.39
C LEU A 131 -5.11 -10.81 -4.94
N THR A 132 -3.83 -10.54 -5.17
CA THR A 132 -2.94 -11.47 -5.86
C THR A 132 -1.82 -12.05 -5.02
N ASP A 133 -1.58 -11.50 -3.82
CA ASP A 133 -0.46 -11.86 -2.93
C ASP A 133 0.91 -11.88 -3.65
N TRP A 134 1.07 -11.04 -4.68
CA TRP A 134 2.27 -11.07 -5.51
C TRP A 134 3.58 -10.83 -4.73
N PRO A 135 3.64 -10.03 -3.63
CA PRO A 135 4.89 -9.90 -2.88
C PRO A 135 5.30 -11.22 -2.23
N PHE A 136 4.33 -11.97 -1.67
CA PHE A 136 4.59 -13.29 -1.12
C PHE A 136 5.08 -14.27 -2.20
N ARG A 137 4.37 -14.33 -3.34
CA ARG A 137 4.76 -15.18 -4.48
C ARG A 137 6.18 -14.89 -4.95
N LEU A 138 6.54 -13.61 -5.08
CA LEU A 138 7.88 -13.18 -5.49
C LEU A 138 8.95 -13.64 -4.49
N VAL A 139 8.74 -13.41 -3.18
CA VAL A 139 9.70 -13.79 -2.15
C VAL A 139 9.79 -15.32 -2.06
N PHE A 140 8.66 -16.04 -2.18
CA PHE A 140 8.67 -17.49 -2.22
C PHE A 140 9.49 -18.02 -3.41
N GLU A 141 9.27 -17.51 -4.61
CA GLU A 141 10.03 -17.93 -5.81
C GLU A 141 11.55 -17.71 -5.64
N LEU A 142 11.96 -16.62 -5.02
CA LEU A 142 13.37 -16.37 -4.73
C LEU A 142 13.99 -17.42 -3.77
N HIS A 143 13.16 -18.05 -2.95
CA HIS A 143 13.60 -19.05 -1.97
C HIS A 143 13.15 -20.48 -2.31
N ARG A 144 12.43 -20.68 -3.39
CA ARG A 144 11.84 -21.98 -3.79
C ARG A 144 12.87 -23.10 -3.76
N ALA A 145 14.02 -22.92 -4.38
CA ALA A 145 15.08 -23.93 -4.43
C ALA A 145 15.55 -24.39 -3.03
N ARG A 146 15.50 -23.49 -2.03
CA ARG A 146 15.84 -23.84 -0.64
C ARG A 146 14.75 -24.67 0.03
N PHE A 147 13.49 -24.39 -0.28
CA PHE A 147 12.35 -25.19 0.17
C PHE A 147 12.38 -26.57 -0.48
N ASP A 148 12.65 -26.66 -1.79
CA ASP A 148 12.79 -27.93 -2.51
C ASP A 148 13.91 -28.80 -1.91
N ALA A 149 15.07 -28.18 -1.60
CA ALA A 149 16.16 -28.85 -0.94
C ALA A 149 15.76 -29.38 0.45
N ALA A 150 15.03 -28.58 1.25
CA ALA A 150 14.56 -29.01 2.57
C ALA A 150 13.54 -30.19 2.46
N VAL A 151 12.66 -30.17 1.46
CA VAL A 151 11.74 -31.29 1.16
C VAL A 151 12.53 -32.54 0.82
N ALA A 152 13.55 -32.44 -0.05
CA ALA A 152 14.40 -33.57 -0.43
C ALA A 152 15.15 -34.16 0.78
N GLU A 153 15.70 -33.31 1.64
CA GLU A 153 16.40 -33.70 2.88
C GLU A 153 15.47 -34.46 3.84
N ILE A 154 14.26 -33.95 4.08
CA ILE A 154 13.27 -34.58 4.96
C ILE A 154 12.83 -35.94 4.39
N ARG A 155 12.64 -36.05 3.08
CA ARG A 155 12.28 -37.30 2.42
C ARG A 155 13.42 -38.32 2.51
N ALA A 156 14.67 -37.89 2.32
CA ALA A 156 15.85 -38.75 2.44
C ALA A 156 16.08 -39.25 3.87
N ALA A 157 15.63 -38.50 4.88
CA ALA A 157 15.67 -38.88 6.30
C ALA A 157 14.50 -39.81 6.70
N GLU A 158 13.88 -40.54 5.74
CA GLU A 158 12.74 -41.44 5.96
C GLU A 158 11.55 -40.77 6.66
N GLY A 159 11.36 -39.48 6.39
CA GLY A 159 10.26 -38.69 6.96
C GLY A 159 10.48 -38.26 8.42
N ARG A 160 11.67 -38.38 8.95
CA ARG A 160 12.01 -37.82 10.25
C ARG A 160 11.91 -36.30 10.18
N LEU A 161 10.88 -35.76 10.81
CA LEU A 161 10.65 -34.32 10.84
C LEU A 161 11.68 -33.64 11.76
N PRO A 162 12.22 -32.49 11.35
CA PRO A 162 13.11 -31.72 12.20
C PRO A 162 12.38 -31.29 13.49
N ALA A 163 13.01 -31.50 14.62
CA ALA A 163 12.48 -31.05 15.92
C ALA A 163 12.76 -29.55 16.11
N GLY A 164 11.71 -28.78 16.29
CA GLY A 164 11.81 -27.35 16.61
C GLY A 164 11.74 -26.41 15.42
N ARG A 165 12.14 -25.18 15.68
CA ARG A 165 12.11 -24.09 14.69
C ARG A 165 13.29 -24.22 13.75
N MET A 166 13.06 -23.94 12.47
CA MET A 166 14.12 -23.90 11.45
C MET A 166 13.97 -22.64 10.60
N GLN A 167 15.03 -22.27 9.90
CA GLN A 167 15.02 -21.14 8.99
C GLN A 167 15.28 -21.62 7.56
N ILE A 168 14.38 -21.29 6.63
CA ILE A 168 14.53 -21.57 5.21
C ILE A 168 14.48 -20.25 4.46
N GLY A 169 15.63 -19.84 3.91
CA GLY A 169 15.70 -18.52 3.28
C GLY A 169 15.42 -17.39 4.29
N GLY A 170 14.46 -16.53 3.95
CA GLY A 170 13.99 -15.45 4.82
C GLY A 170 12.87 -15.85 5.78
N TYR A 171 12.40 -17.11 5.73
CA TYR A 171 11.24 -17.57 6.50
C TYR A 171 11.67 -18.32 7.75
N GLN A 172 11.03 -17.97 8.88
CA GLN A 172 11.13 -18.73 10.12
C GLN A 172 10.02 -19.79 10.11
N ILE A 173 10.40 -21.06 10.08
CA ILE A 173 9.49 -22.20 10.13
C ILE A 173 9.29 -22.58 11.58
N LEU A 174 8.03 -22.56 12.05
CA LEU A 174 7.68 -22.86 13.43
C LEU A 174 7.61 -24.37 13.69
N ALA A 175 7.10 -25.11 12.73
CA ALA A 175 6.96 -26.56 12.75
C ALA A 175 6.89 -27.11 11.32
N VAL A 176 7.22 -28.38 11.19
CA VAL A 176 6.98 -29.14 9.95
C VAL A 176 5.98 -30.25 10.29
N LYS A 177 4.92 -30.36 9.46
CA LYS A 177 3.91 -31.44 9.55
C LYS A 177 4.02 -32.33 8.33
N SER A 178 3.80 -33.63 8.52
CA SER A 178 3.62 -34.58 7.44
C SER A 178 2.21 -35.14 7.50
N LYS A 179 1.55 -35.26 6.36
CA LYS A 179 0.26 -35.93 6.23
C LYS A 179 0.45 -37.32 5.63
N SER A 180 -0.53 -38.19 5.80
CA SER A 180 -0.51 -39.61 5.39
C SER A 180 -0.19 -39.87 3.92
N GLU A 181 -0.38 -38.88 3.06
CA GLU A 181 -0.12 -38.96 1.63
C GLU A 181 1.31 -38.54 1.25
N GLY A 182 2.22 -38.31 2.25
CA GLY A 182 3.59 -37.84 2.01
C GLY A 182 3.73 -36.37 1.66
N SER A 183 2.65 -35.59 1.81
CA SER A 183 2.67 -34.14 1.69
C SER A 183 3.31 -33.51 2.94
N LEU A 184 4.16 -32.49 2.74
CA LEU A 184 4.87 -31.79 3.80
C LEU A 184 4.36 -30.37 3.94
N GLY A 185 4.06 -29.94 5.16
CA GLY A 185 3.64 -28.56 5.47
C GLY A 185 4.63 -27.87 6.39
N PHE A 186 5.09 -26.71 5.99
CA PHE A 186 6.01 -25.83 6.71
C PHE A 186 5.20 -24.68 7.34
N GLN A 187 5.04 -24.69 8.64
CA GLN A 187 4.27 -23.68 9.36
C GLN A 187 5.01 -22.36 9.43
N LEU A 188 4.49 -21.33 8.80
CA LEU A 188 5.05 -19.96 8.82
C LEU A 188 4.54 -19.16 10.00
N THR A 189 3.25 -19.21 10.27
CA THR A 189 2.61 -18.51 11.38
C THR A 189 1.70 -19.49 12.11
N GLY A 190 1.40 -19.22 13.36
CA GLY A 190 0.51 -20.07 14.11
C GLY A 190 0.13 -19.47 15.44
N GLY A 191 -1.01 -19.95 15.96
CA GLY A 191 -1.59 -19.58 17.24
C GLY A 191 -2.60 -20.63 17.69
N ARG A 192 -3.45 -20.28 18.68
CA ARG A 192 -4.48 -21.19 19.22
C ARG A 192 -5.62 -21.49 18.22
N GLY A 193 -5.73 -20.75 17.13
CA GLY A 193 -6.83 -20.86 16.15
C GLY A 193 -6.38 -21.23 14.75
N GLY A 194 -5.18 -21.85 14.58
CA GLY A 194 -4.72 -22.27 13.28
C GLY A 194 -3.39 -21.66 12.85
N GLY A 195 -3.02 -21.81 11.59
CA GLY A 195 -1.75 -21.28 11.07
C GLY A 195 -1.65 -21.29 9.55
N VAL A 196 -0.73 -20.47 9.04
CA VAL A 196 -0.37 -20.44 7.64
C VAL A 196 0.73 -21.46 7.38
N PHE A 197 0.52 -22.31 6.40
CA PHE A 197 1.47 -23.34 5.97
C PHE A 197 1.83 -23.18 4.51
N LEU A 198 3.11 -23.40 4.21
CA LEU A 198 3.57 -23.74 2.88
C LEU A 198 3.54 -25.27 2.75
N VAL A 199 2.71 -25.76 1.84
CA VAL A 199 2.53 -27.20 1.63
C VAL A 199 3.14 -27.59 0.31
N HIS A 200 4.01 -28.61 0.36
CA HIS A 200 4.52 -29.32 -0.81
C HIS A 200 3.74 -30.62 -0.94
N LEU A 201 2.95 -30.73 -1.99
CA LEU A 201 2.18 -31.94 -2.26
C LEU A 201 3.09 -33.07 -2.75
N ALA A 202 2.79 -34.29 -2.37
CA ALA A 202 3.34 -35.46 -3.05
C ALA A 202 2.72 -35.57 -4.45
N PRO A 203 3.34 -36.32 -5.39
CA PRO A 203 2.83 -36.45 -6.77
C PRO A 203 1.38 -36.97 -6.86
N THR A 204 0.95 -37.76 -5.88
CA THR A 204 -0.42 -38.30 -5.74
C THR A 204 -1.18 -37.61 -4.61
N GLY A 205 -0.57 -36.64 -3.95
CA GLY A 205 -1.12 -35.95 -2.80
C GLY A 205 -2.19 -34.93 -3.17
N SER A 206 -3.07 -34.65 -2.23
CA SER A 206 -4.12 -33.64 -2.34
C SER A 206 -4.18 -32.77 -1.11
N LEU A 207 -4.82 -31.61 -1.20
CA LEU A 207 -5.10 -30.78 -0.04
C LEU A 207 -6.24 -31.30 0.85
N ARG A 208 -6.94 -32.36 0.43
CA ARG A 208 -8.09 -32.94 1.18
C ARG A 208 -7.74 -33.37 2.60
N GLY A 209 -6.48 -33.76 2.85
CA GLY A 209 -6.01 -34.12 4.19
C GLY A 209 -5.70 -32.93 5.10
N TRP A 210 -5.80 -31.71 4.60
CA TRP A 210 -5.59 -30.45 5.32
C TRP A 210 -6.95 -29.80 5.59
N ASN A 211 -7.17 -29.34 6.82
CA ASN A 211 -8.40 -28.61 7.17
C ASN A 211 -8.22 -27.14 6.76
N THR A 212 -8.43 -26.87 5.46
CA THR A 212 -8.11 -25.57 4.87
C THR A 212 -9.30 -24.64 4.84
N ASN A 213 -9.11 -23.42 5.30
CA ASN A 213 -10.08 -22.32 5.15
C ASN A 213 -9.85 -21.51 3.86
N TRP A 214 -8.60 -21.43 3.41
CA TRP A 214 -8.27 -20.87 2.12
C TRP A 214 -6.97 -21.48 1.57
N GLU A 215 -6.82 -21.40 0.28
CA GLU A 215 -5.73 -21.98 -0.49
C GLU A 215 -5.22 -20.99 -1.52
N LEU A 216 -3.90 -20.98 -1.75
CA LEU A 216 -3.24 -20.20 -2.76
C LEU A 216 -2.24 -21.09 -3.49
N ASP A 217 -2.48 -21.32 -4.78
CA ASP A 217 -1.56 -22.03 -5.65
C ASP A 217 -0.32 -21.18 -5.90
N LEU A 218 0.87 -21.70 -5.56
CA LEU A 218 2.18 -21.06 -5.78
C LEU A 218 2.89 -21.59 -7.02
N GLY A 219 2.28 -22.58 -7.70
CA GLY A 219 2.82 -23.24 -8.88
C GLY A 219 3.60 -24.50 -8.56
N GLY A 220 3.53 -25.48 -9.48
CA GLY A 220 4.09 -26.81 -9.29
C GLY A 220 3.37 -27.58 -8.19
N GLU A 221 4.12 -28.13 -7.26
CA GLU A 221 3.61 -28.89 -6.12
C GLU A 221 3.41 -28.04 -4.85
N TRP A 222 3.60 -26.70 -4.95
CA TRP A 222 3.57 -25.80 -3.80
C TRP A 222 2.26 -25.05 -3.64
N TRP A 223 1.76 -25.04 -2.42
CA TRP A 223 0.55 -24.36 -2.00
C TRP A 223 0.80 -23.57 -0.71
N MET A 224 0.15 -22.44 -0.57
CA MET A 224 0.03 -21.76 0.72
C MET A 224 -1.43 -21.95 1.20
N ILE A 225 -1.57 -22.43 2.43
CA ILE A 225 -2.88 -22.71 3.02
C ILE A 225 -3.00 -22.11 4.41
N TYR A 226 -4.23 -21.87 4.85
CA TYR A 226 -4.55 -21.67 6.25
C TYR A 226 -5.26 -22.90 6.78
N GLU A 227 -4.68 -23.56 7.80
CA GLU A 227 -5.21 -24.73 8.49
C GLU A 227 -5.69 -24.31 9.89
N ASP A 228 -6.93 -24.66 10.25
CA ASP A 228 -7.50 -24.51 11.59
C ASP A 228 -7.03 -25.60 12.55
#